data_739336339c8d09b2e51c762376b77f65
#
_entry.id   739336339c8d09b2e51c762376b77f65
#
_cell.length_a   1.000
_cell.length_b   1.000
_cell.length_c   1.000
_cell.angle_alpha   90.00
_cell.angle_beta   90.00
_cell.angle_gamma   90.00
#
_symmetry.space_group_name_H-M   'P 1'
#
loop_
_entity.id
_entity.type
_entity.pdbx_description
1 polymer ?
#
loop_
_entity_poly.entity_id
_entity_poly.type
_entity_poly.pdbx_seq_one_letter_code
_entity_poly.pdbx_strand_id
1 'polypeptide(L)'
;LVVLKTAQIAALTTAQAGALTTEQVVALTSAQVQTLSSNQLQALSTEQVAAIETGDVAALKTTQVAALKTTQVQALTTEQVQALTSAGVAALNTNQVGALTTDQVVALTSAQAAAMTTAQIATLSTAQVAAIETGDIAALKSTQLLALKTTQVQALTTEQVQALTTAGIAALSTAQAAALTTDQVVAITSVQVTALTTAQVAALTTAQVGALETDDFALLKTTQIAALKTAQVQALSTDQVVALTTDQAQTLSNAQVAALTTAQTAALETTDLVVLKTAQIAALTTAQAGAPTTEQVAALTSAQVHTL
;
A
#
# COMPACT_ATOMS: atom_id res chain seq x y z
N LEU A 1 22.66 30.88 -27.63
CA LEU A 1 23.45 30.66 -26.39
C LEU A 1 24.52 29.55 -26.51
N VAL A 2 24.38 28.65 -27.48
CA VAL A 2 25.33 27.54 -27.72
C VAL A 2 26.80 27.98 -27.81
N VAL A 3 27.07 29.20 -28.30
CA VAL A 3 28.44 29.74 -28.40
C VAL A 3 29.01 30.32 -27.09
N LEU A 4 28.16 30.49 -26.06
CA LEU A 4 28.60 31.02 -24.76
C LEU A 4 29.30 29.91 -23.97
N LYS A 5 30.40 30.26 -23.32
CA LYS A 5 31.10 29.34 -22.39
C LYS A 5 30.27 29.18 -21.10
N THR A 6 30.43 28.05 -20.41
CA THR A 6 29.77 27.78 -19.12
C THR A 6 30.01 28.90 -18.10
N ALA A 7 31.24 29.49 -18.06
CA ALA A 7 31.55 30.62 -17.19
C ALA A 7 30.70 31.87 -17.50
N GLN A 8 30.32 32.08 -18.75
CA GLN A 8 29.48 33.24 -19.14
C GLN A 8 28.02 33.00 -18.72
N ILE A 9 27.53 31.76 -18.83
CA ILE A 9 26.20 31.38 -18.31
C ILE A 9 26.15 31.50 -16.78
N ALA A 10 27.18 31.03 -16.08
CA ALA A 10 27.29 31.17 -14.62
C ALA A 10 27.34 32.64 -14.14
N ALA A 11 27.87 33.54 -15.00
CA ALA A 11 27.98 34.98 -14.68
C ALA A 11 26.70 35.80 -14.97
N LEU A 12 25.65 35.19 -15.55
CA LEU A 12 24.37 35.87 -15.75
C LEU A 12 23.79 36.28 -14.38
N THR A 13 23.24 37.46 -14.31
CA THR A 13 22.41 37.84 -13.14
C THR A 13 21.10 37.10 -13.14
N THR A 14 20.41 37.03 -12.01
CA THR A 14 19.07 36.44 -11.92
C THR A 14 18.08 37.14 -12.88
N ALA A 15 18.17 38.47 -13.03
CA ALA A 15 17.33 39.20 -13.97
C ALA A 15 17.60 38.79 -15.44
N GLN A 16 18.87 38.60 -15.78
CA GLN A 16 19.23 38.12 -17.13
C GLN A 16 18.81 36.69 -17.37
N ALA A 17 18.93 35.78 -16.38
CA ALA A 17 18.44 34.41 -16.46
C ALA A 17 16.92 34.40 -16.66
N GLY A 18 16.16 35.16 -15.88
CA GLY A 18 14.71 35.27 -16.01
C GLY A 18 14.24 35.96 -17.31
N ALA A 19 15.10 36.72 -17.97
CA ALA A 19 14.80 37.38 -19.25
C ALA A 19 15.16 36.55 -20.50
N LEU A 20 15.69 35.32 -20.33
CA LEU A 20 15.93 34.42 -21.46
C LEU A 20 14.61 34.06 -22.16
N THR A 21 14.61 33.96 -23.46
CA THR A 21 13.46 33.40 -24.19
C THR A 21 13.46 31.86 -24.04
N THR A 22 12.32 31.22 -24.30
CA THR A 22 12.18 29.76 -24.31
C THR A 22 13.13 29.13 -25.35
N GLU A 23 13.29 29.72 -26.53
CA GLU A 23 14.24 29.25 -27.54
C GLU A 23 15.70 29.35 -27.03
N GLN A 24 16.00 30.35 -26.21
CA GLN A 24 17.30 30.48 -25.61
C GLN A 24 17.53 29.43 -24.51
N VAL A 25 16.50 29.08 -23.78
CA VAL A 25 16.55 28.01 -22.77
C VAL A 25 16.74 26.65 -23.46
N VAL A 26 15.97 26.33 -24.51
CA VAL A 26 16.15 25.12 -25.32
C VAL A 26 17.56 25.03 -25.92
N ALA A 27 18.17 26.14 -26.29
CA ALA A 27 19.53 26.18 -26.84
C ALA A 27 20.65 26.03 -25.78
N LEU A 28 20.35 25.90 -24.51
CA LEU A 28 21.36 25.61 -23.49
C LEU A 28 21.82 24.16 -23.64
N THR A 29 23.07 23.91 -23.35
CA THR A 29 23.61 22.55 -23.25
C THR A 29 23.55 22.06 -21.81
N SER A 30 23.58 20.75 -21.60
CA SER A 30 23.56 20.14 -20.24
C SER A 30 24.70 20.70 -19.36
N ALA A 31 25.89 20.92 -19.94
CA ALA A 31 27.01 21.55 -19.21
C ALA A 31 26.70 22.98 -18.78
N GLN A 32 25.95 23.76 -19.58
CA GLN A 32 25.55 25.12 -19.25
C GLN A 32 24.44 25.11 -18.19
N VAL A 33 23.44 24.24 -18.32
CA VAL A 33 22.36 24.08 -17.33
C VAL A 33 22.92 23.69 -15.95
N GLN A 34 23.91 22.78 -15.90
CA GLN A 34 24.59 22.41 -14.66
C GLN A 34 25.35 23.56 -14.00
N THR A 35 25.69 24.64 -14.72
CA THR A 35 26.40 25.78 -14.13
C THR A 35 25.45 26.85 -13.58
N LEU A 36 24.16 26.79 -13.90
CA LEU A 36 23.18 27.70 -13.34
C LEU A 36 23.15 27.55 -11.82
N SER A 37 23.23 28.65 -11.11
CA SER A 37 23.04 28.68 -9.66
C SER A 37 21.57 28.45 -9.30
N SER A 38 21.29 28.05 -8.07
CA SER A 38 19.91 27.91 -7.55
C SER A 38 19.08 29.19 -7.76
N ASN A 39 19.69 30.36 -7.54
CA ASN A 39 18.99 31.62 -7.72
C ASN A 39 18.64 31.91 -9.18
N GLN A 40 19.54 31.56 -10.12
CA GLN A 40 19.27 31.69 -11.56
C GLN A 40 18.15 30.74 -12.00
N LEU A 41 18.16 29.47 -11.54
CA LEU A 41 17.09 28.51 -11.81
C LEU A 41 15.75 28.99 -11.25
N GLN A 42 15.73 29.51 -10.00
CA GLN A 42 14.52 30.07 -9.40
C GLN A 42 14.00 31.33 -10.11
N ALA A 43 14.86 32.04 -10.86
CA ALA A 43 14.47 33.21 -11.62
C ALA A 43 13.76 32.86 -12.94
N LEU A 44 13.91 31.62 -13.42
CA LEU A 44 13.22 31.15 -14.62
C LEU A 44 11.70 31.13 -14.41
N SER A 45 10.95 31.48 -15.44
CA SER A 45 9.49 31.32 -15.46
C SER A 45 9.10 29.84 -15.58
N THR A 46 7.83 29.56 -15.39
CA THR A 46 7.25 28.21 -15.59
C THR A 46 7.41 27.73 -17.03
N GLU A 47 7.19 28.61 -17.99
CA GLU A 47 7.36 28.32 -19.43
C GLU A 47 8.82 28.03 -19.77
N GLN A 48 9.75 28.79 -19.17
CA GLN A 48 11.18 28.53 -19.34
C GLN A 48 11.61 27.19 -18.74
N VAL A 49 11.09 26.83 -17.57
CA VAL A 49 11.37 25.52 -16.95
C VAL A 49 10.81 24.39 -17.81
N ALA A 50 9.58 24.51 -18.29
CA ALA A 50 8.97 23.54 -19.21
C ALA A 50 9.71 23.42 -20.55
N ALA A 51 10.47 24.46 -20.95
CA ALA A 51 11.26 24.47 -22.19
C ALA A 51 12.67 23.84 -22.02
N ILE A 52 13.12 23.51 -20.81
CA ILE A 52 14.41 22.81 -20.63
C ILE A 52 14.32 21.44 -21.27
N GLU A 53 15.28 21.07 -22.10
CA GLU A 53 15.30 19.74 -22.72
C GLU A 53 15.45 18.61 -21.68
N THR A 54 14.84 17.46 -21.94
CA THR A 54 14.85 16.31 -21.02
C THR A 54 16.27 15.84 -20.67
N GLY A 55 17.17 15.88 -21.65
CA GLY A 55 18.59 15.58 -21.42
C GLY A 55 19.25 16.54 -20.44
N ASP A 56 18.84 17.79 -20.42
CA ASP A 56 19.34 18.84 -19.54
C ASP A 56 18.73 18.71 -18.15
N VAL A 57 17.45 18.34 -18.07
CA VAL A 57 16.79 18.01 -16.78
C VAL A 57 17.47 16.81 -16.13
N ALA A 58 17.82 15.78 -16.89
CA ALA A 58 18.56 14.62 -16.41
C ALA A 58 19.95 14.99 -15.86
N ALA A 59 20.55 16.05 -16.39
CA ALA A 59 21.86 16.55 -15.98
C ALA A 59 21.83 17.47 -14.74
N LEU A 60 20.64 17.89 -14.27
CA LEU A 60 20.53 18.76 -13.09
C LEU A 60 21.16 18.11 -11.85
N LYS A 61 21.89 18.91 -11.10
CA LYS A 61 22.40 18.48 -9.79
C LYS A 61 21.24 18.38 -8.77
N THR A 62 21.36 17.51 -7.79
CA THR A 62 20.37 17.39 -6.70
C THR A 62 20.10 18.72 -6.00
N THR A 63 21.14 19.55 -5.81
CA THR A 63 21.02 20.90 -5.24
C THR A 63 20.20 21.86 -6.12
N GLN A 64 20.26 21.69 -7.42
CA GLN A 64 19.47 22.47 -8.38
C GLN A 64 18.01 22.04 -8.36
N VAL A 65 17.75 20.72 -8.36
CA VAL A 65 16.40 20.15 -8.25
C VAL A 65 15.75 20.59 -6.93
N ALA A 66 16.46 20.46 -5.82
CA ALA A 66 15.99 20.89 -4.49
C ALA A 66 15.69 22.40 -4.41
N ALA A 67 16.32 23.22 -5.26
CA ALA A 67 16.13 24.66 -5.28
C ALA A 67 14.92 25.11 -6.11
N LEU A 68 14.34 24.28 -6.96
CA LEU A 68 13.16 24.65 -7.76
C LEU A 68 12.01 25.10 -6.88
N LYS A 69 11.26 26.09 -7.32
CA LYS A 69 10.00 26.50 -6.68
C LYS A 69 8.93 25.41 -6.91
N THR A 70 7.95 25.32 -6.02
CA THR A 70 6.80 24.40 -6.22
C THR A 70 6.08 24.65 -7.54
N THR A 71 5.91 25.90 -7.95
CA THR A 71 5.32 26.26 -9.24
C THR A 71 6.17 25.82 -10.42
N GLN A 72 7.50 25.82 -10.28
CA GLN A 72 8.40 25.30 -11.30
C GLN A 72 8.37 23.77 -11.39
N VAL A 73 8.26 23.10 -10.24
CA VAL A 73 8.08 21.64 -10.20
C VAL A 73 6.75 21.23 -10.88
N GLN A 74 5.67 21.97 -10.59
CA GLN A 74 4.37 21.76 -11.27
C GLN A 74 4.42 22.00 -12.77
N ALA A 75 5.31 22.87 -13.23
CA ALA A 75 5.46 23.21 -14.65
C ALA A 75 6.33 22.21 -15.44
N LEU A 76 7.04 21.30 -14.75
CA LEU A 76 7.78 20.24 -15.45
C LEU A 76 6.81 19.37 -16.26
N THR A 77 7.20 19.04 -17.47
CA THR A 77 6.44 18.06 -18.27
C THR A 77 6.61 16.65 -17.70
N THR A 78 5.75 15.73 -18.10
CA THR A 78 5.84 14.31 -17.70
C THR A 78 7.15 13.69 -18.14
N GLU A 79 7.63 14.02 -19.35
CA GLU A 79 8.92 13.57 -19.87
C GLU A 79 10.10 14.13 -19.05
N GLN A 80 9.99 15.40 -18.61
CA GLN A 80 10.99 16.01 -17.75
C GLN A 80 11.03 15.34 -16.36
N VAL A 81 9.87 15.00 -15.80
CA VAL A 81 9.79 14.25 -14.52
C VAL A 81 10.42 12.86 -14.68
N GLN A 82 10.12 12.15 -15.76
CA GLN A 82 10.77 10.87 -16.08
C GLN A 82 12.29 11.01 -16.22
N ALA A 83 12.76 12.13 -16.79
CA ALA A 83 14.18 12.36 -17.01
C ALA A 83 14.96 12.71 -15.73
N LEU A 84 14.30 13.13 -14.65
CA LEU A 84 14.95 13.36 -13.36
C LEU A 84 15.65 12.09 -12.90
N THR A 85 16.85 12.22 -12.38
CA THR A 85 17.51 11.08 -11.74
C THR A 85 16.79 10.67 -10.45
N SER A 86 16.88 9.40 -10.04
CA SER A 86 16.34 8.94 -8.76
C SER A 86 16.86 9.76 -7.57
N ALA A 87 18.13 10.19 -7.63
CA ALA A 87 18.72 11.10 -6.64
C ALA A 87 18.10 12.51 -6.70
N GLY A 88 17.72 12.98 -7.89
CA GLY A 88 17.00 14.24 -8.11
C GLY A 88 15.62 14.19 -7.47
N VAL A 89 14.86 13.11 -7.71
CA VAL A 89 13.53 12.93 -7.08
C VAL A 89 13.66 12.85 -5.56
N ALA A 90 14.63 12.10 -5.04
CA ALA A 90 14.89 12.02 -3.60
C ALA A 90 15.32 13.36 -2.97
N ALA A 91 15.88 14.29 -3.77
CA ALA A 91 16.28 15.62 -3.31
C ALA A 91 15.13 16.65 -3.27
N LEU A 92 13.98 16.36 -3.89
CA LEU A 92 12.80 17.20 -3.75
C LEU A 92 12.38 17.30 -2.28
N ASN A 93 12.03 18.48 -1.82
CA ASN A 93 11.46 18.63 -0.48
C ASN A 93 9.97 18.23 -0.49
N THR A 94 9.38 18.07 0.70
CA THR A 94 7.98 17.63 0.85
C THR A 94 6.98 18.59 0.19
N ASN A 95 7.24 19.91 0.19
CA ASN A 95 6.34 20.87 -0.48
C ASN A 95 6.39 20.68 -2.01
N GLN A 96 7.58 20.43 -2.56
CA GLN A 96 7.75 20.16 -3.99
C GLN A 96 7.06 18.84 -4.40
N VAL A 97 7.19 17.78 -3.59
CA VAL A 97 6.51 16.51 -3.84
C VAL A 97 4.99 16.66 -3.72
N GLY A 98 4.52 17.38 -2.69
CA GLY A 98 3.08 17.66 -2.55
C GLY A 98 2.51 18.53 -3.69
N ALA A 99 3.37 19.27 -4.40
CA ALA A 99 2.98 20.10 -5.54
C ALA A 99 2.96 19.34 -6.89
N LEU A 100 3.48 18.12 -6.97
CA LEU A 100 3.40 17.31 -8.19
C LEU A 100 1.93 17.10 -8.59
N THR A 101 1.66 17.19 -9.87
CA THR A 101 0.35 16.81 -10.41
C THR A 101 0.19 15.29 -10.44
N THR A 102 -1.03 14.79 -10.56
CA THR A 102 -1.29 13.35 -10.73
C THR A 102 -0.61 12.80 -11.97
N ASP A 103 -0.61 13.54 -13.08
CA ASP A 103 0.06 13.12 -14.32
C ASP A 103 1.57 13.01 -14.14
N GLN A 104 2.16 13.92 -13.35
CA GLN A 104 3.58 13.87 -13.00
C GLN A 104 3.88 12.66 -12.09
N VAL A 105 2.94 12.30 -11.20
CA VAL A 105 3.09 11.09 -10.36
C VAL A 105 3.00 9.82 -11.21
N VAL A 106 2.05 9.76 -12.15
CA VAL A 106 1.96 8.65 -13.13
C VAL A 106 3.25 8.52 -13.96
N ALA A 107 3.90 9.65 -14.28
CA ALA A 107 5.12 9.66 -15.07
C ALA A 107 6.39 9.24 -14.30
N LEU A 108 6.32 9.09 -12.98
CA LEU A 108 7.45 8.58 -12.21
C LEU A 108 7.81 7.16 -12.68
N THR A 109 9.09 6.86 -12.68
CA THR A 109 9.55 5.49 -12.90
C THR A 109 9.63 4.73 -11.58
N SER A 110 9.58 3.39 -11.64
CA SER A 110 9.71 2.54 -10.44
C SER A 110 11.01 2.79 -9.67
N ALA A 111 12.11 3.13 -10.36
CA ALA A 111 13.37 3.51 -9.71
C ALA A 111 13.26 4.86 -8.96
N GLN A 112 12.52 5.81 -9.51
CA GLN A 112 12.28 7.10 -8.86
C GLN A 112 11.33 6.93 -7.66
N ALA A 113 10.25 6.17 -7.80
CA ALA A 113 9.32 5.84 -6.70
C ALA A 113 10.05 5.13 -5.54
N ALA A 114 10.88 4.13 -5.84
CA ALA A 114 11.70 3.42 -4.85
C ALA A 114 12.78 4.29 -4.20
N ALA A 115 13.17 5.41 -4.83
CA ALA A 115 14.15 6.36 -4.29
C ALA A 115 13.52 7.44 -3.39
N MET A 116 12.20 7.64 -3.44
CA MET A 116 11.52 8.61 -2.58
C MET A 116 11.79 8.32 -1.11
N THR A 117 11.90 9.37 -0.33
CA THR A 117 12.04 9.27 1.14
C THR A 117 10.69 8.96 1.79
N THR A 118 10.72 8.42 3.00
CA THR A 118 9.49 8.18 3.80
C THR A 118 8.71 9.47 4.06
N ALA A 119 9.39 10.59 4.26
CA ALA A 119 8.76 11.89 4.43
C ALA A 119 8.04 12.36 3.15
N GLN A 120 8.63 12.12 1.98
CA GLN A 120 8.00 12.40 0.69
C GLN A 120 6.75 11.55 0.49
N ILE A 121 6.82 10.25 0.73
CA ILE A 121 5.67 9.32 0.65
C ILE A 121 4.55 9.76 1.59
N ALA A 122 4.86 10.10 2.85
CA ALA A 122 3.88 10.56 3.82
C ALA A 122 3.22 11.91 3.46
N THR A 123 3.83 12.67 2.54
CA THR A 123 3.32 14.00 2.11
C THR A 123 2.36 13.90 0.93
N LEU A 124 2.40 12.82 0.15
CA LEU A 124 1.51 12.63 -0.99
C LEU A 124 0.04 12.80 -0.58
N SER A 125 -0.73 13.47 -1.39
CA SER A 125 -2.19 13.50 -1.25
C SER A 125 -2.79 12.13 -1.60
N THR A 126 -4.03 11.90 -1.20
CA THR A 126 -4.77 10.69 -1.56
C THR A 126 -4.90 10.52 -3.07
N ALA A 127 -5.12 11.63 -3.80
CA ALA A 127 -5.18 11.61 -5.26
C ALA A 127 -3.83 11.23 -5.89
N GLN A 128 -2.72 11.75 -5.35
CA GLN A 128 -1.39 11.37 -5.80
C GLN A 128 -1.08 9.89 -5.51
N VAL A 129 -1.47 9.37 -4.34
CA VAL A 129 -1.30 7.95 -4.02
C VAL A 129 -2.11 7.07 -4.97
N ALA A 130 -3.36 7.41 -5.24
CA ALA A 130 -4.19 6.67 -6.19
C ALA A 130 -3.65 6.73 -7.64
N ALA A 131 -2.86 7.75 -7.96
CA ALA A 131 -2.24 7.93 -9.28
C ALA A 131 -0.91 7.18 -9.46
N ILE A 132 -0.31 6.64 -8.41
CA ILE A 132 0.93 5.85 -8.55
C ILE A 132 0.64 4.60 -9.37
N GLU A 133 1.46 4.32 -10.37
CA GLU A 133 1.28 3.11 -11.17
C GLU A 133 1.54 1.83 -10.37
N THR A 134 0.87 0.75 -10.73
CA THR A 134 0.97 -0.55 -10.03
C THR A 134 2.40 -1.08 -9.99
N GLY A 135 3.17 -0.87 -11.08
CA GLY A 135 4.59 -1.22 -11.13
C GLY A 135 5.43 -0.46 -10.10
N ASP A 136 5.07 0.80 -9.85
CA ASP A 136 5.75 1.67 -8.90
C ASP A 136 5.37 1.32 -7.46
N ILE A 137 4.10 1.01 -7.22
CA ILE A 137 3.64 0.47 -5.93
C ILE A 137 4.39 -0.81 -5.57
N ALA A 138 4.58 -1.73 -6.53
CA ALA A 138 5.33 -2.96 -6.32
C ALA A 138 6.82 -2.71 -6.01
N ALA A 139 7.39 -1.60 -6.51
CA ALA A 139 8.77 -1.21 -6.28
C ALA A 139 8.99 -0.50 -4.93
N LEU A 140 7.93 -0.05 -4.24
CA LEU A 140 8.07 0.62 -2.96
C LEU A 140 8.69 -0.31 -1.90
N LYS A 141 9.59 0.24 -1.12
CA LYS A 141 10.20 -0.46 0.02
C LYS A 141 9.19 -0.58 1.17
N SER A 142 9.35 -1.61 2.00
CA SER A 142 8.53 -1.80 3.21
C SER A 142 8.49 -0.56 4.12
N THR A 143 9.62 0.15 4.24
CA THR A 143 9.69 1.40 5.02
C THR A 143 8.86 2.55 4.42
N GLN A 144 8.74 2.59 3.10
CA GLN A 144 7.90 3.57 2.39
C GLN A 144 6.42 3.24 2.55
N LEU A 145 6.04 1.96 2.43
CA LEU A 145 4.67 1.51 2.68
C LEU A 145 4.25 1.76 4.13
N LEU A 146 5.14 1.52 5.09
CA LEU A 146 4.88 1.83 6.50
C LEU A 146 4.71 3.33 6.76
N ALA A 147 5.31 4.19 5.93
CA ALA A 147 5.19 5.65 6.05
C ALA A 147 3.86 6.21 5.51
N LEU A 148 3.09 5.43 4.77
CA LEU A 148 1.76 5.83 4.32
C LEU A 148 0.83 6.07 5.52
N LYS A 149 0.07 7.14 5.47
CA LYS A 149 -1.02 7.39 6.43
C LYS A 149 -2.19 6.42 6.16
N THR A 150 -3.01 6.18 7.15
CA THR A 150 -4.22 5.34 6.99
C THR A 150 -5.15 5.86 5.89
N THR A 151 -5.30 7.18 5.75
CA THR A 151 -6.08 7.80 4.68
C THR A 151 -5.46 7.58 3.30
N GLN A 152 -4.14 7.48 3.21
CA GLN A 152 -3.43 7.17 1.97
C GLN A 152 -3.57 5.68 1.62
N VAL A 153 -3.55 4.79 2.63
CA VAL A 153 -3.83 3.36 2.44
C VAL A 153 -5.25 3.14 1.92
N GLN A 154 -6.24 3.84 2.48
CA GLN A 154 -7.62 3.81 1.99
C GLN A 154 -7.78 4.31 0.55
N ALA A 155 -6.89 5.18 0.11
CA ALA A 155 -6.91 5.74 -1.24
C ALA A 155 -6.23 4.85 -2.30
N LEU A 156 -5.53 3.79 -1.91
CA LEU A 156 -4.99 2.82 -2.86
C LEU A 156 -6.14 2.18 -3.64
N THR A 157 -5.93 1.99 -4.93
CA THR A 157 -6.88 1.22 -5.75
C THR A 157 -6.75 -0.28 -5.46
N THR A 158 -7.73 -1.06 -5.86
CA THR A 158 -7.71 -2.52 -5.73
C THR A 158 -6.53 -3.13 -6.49
N GLU A 159 -6.24 -2.61 -7.69
CA GLU A 159 -5.09 -3.03 -8.50
C GLU A 159 -3.76 -2.71 -7.81
N GLN A 160 -3.68 -1.55 -7.15
CA GLN A 160 -2.50 -1.18 -6.39
C GLN A 160 -2.31 -2.10 -5.17
N VAL A 161 -3.38 -2.50 -4.49
CA VAL A 161 -3.31 -3.48 -3.39
C VAL A 161 -2.85 -4.83 -3.90
N GLN A 162 -3.38 -5.31 -5.04
CA GLN A 162 -2.93 -6.55 -5.68
C GLN A 162 -1.45 -6.50 -6.09
N ALA A 163 -0.96 -5.34 -6.49
CA ALA A 163 0.43 -5.13 -6.89
C ALA A 163 1.42 -5.11 -5.71
N LEU A 164 0.95 -4.94 -4.46
CA LEU A 164 1.83 -4.99 -3.29
C LEU A 164 2.50 -6.36 -3.20
N THR A 165 3.79 -6.36 -2.93
CA THR A 165 4.50 -7.61 -2.66
C THR A 165 4.06 -8.22 -1.32
N THR A 166 4.28 -9.52 -1.13
CA THR A 166 4.03 -10.19 0.16
C THR A 166 4.79 -9.52 1.31
N ALA A 167 6.03 -9.09 1.06
CA ALA A 167 6.81 -8.32 2.02
C ALA A 167 6.18 -6.93 2.29
N GLY A 168 5.57 -6.32 1.27
CA GLY A 168 4.84 -5.07 1.38
C GLY A 168 3.59 -5.19 2.25
N ILE A 169 2.77 -6.21 2.00
CA ILE A 169 1.57 -6.51 2.82
C ILE A 169 1.97 -6.79 4.28
N ALA A 170 2.98 -7.62 4.51
CA ALA A 170 3.45 -7.95 5.86
C ALA A 170 4.05 -6.74 6.60
N ALA A 171 4.54 -5.73 5.86
CA ALA A 171 5.12 -4.52 6.44
C ALA A 171 4.08 -3.48 6.88
N LEU A 172 2.83 -3.57 6.43
CA LEU A 172 1.78 -2.65 6.87
C LEU A 172 1.61 -2.74 8.40
N SER A 173 1.46 -1.61 9.06
CA SER A 173 1.10 -1.57 10.48
C SER A 173 -0.32 -2.14 10.70
N THR A 174 -0.61 -2.52 11.93
CA THR A 174 -1.97 -2.95 12.31
C THR A 174 -3.02 -1.87 12.04
N ALA A 175 -2.67 -0.60 12.23
CA ALA A 175 -3.55 0.53 11.94
C ALA A 175 -3.81 0.67 10.43
N GLN A 176 -2.79 0.44 9.60
CA GLN A 176 -2.93 0.46 8.14
C GLN A 176 -3.75 -0.74 7.65
N ALA A 177 -3.53 -1.95 8.20
CA ALA A 177 -4.33 -3.13 7.88
C ALA A 177 -5.82 -2.91 8.25
N ALA A 178 -6.09 -2.38 9.43
CA ALA A 178 -7.45 -2.04 9.86
C ALA A 178 -8.09 -0.89 9.05
N ALA A 179 -7.29 -0.09 8.35
CA ALA A 179 -7.77 1.02 7.52
C ALA A 179 -8.11 0.60 6.08
N LEU A 180 -7.71 -0.58 5.63
CA LEU A 180 -8.10 -1.07 4.30
C LEU A 180 -9.63 -1.08 4.18
N THR A 181 -10.13 -0.73 3.02
CA THR A 181 -11.57 -0.88 2.71
C THR A 181 -11.92 -2.36 2.51
N THR A 182 -13.20 -2.71 2.59
CA THR A 182 -13.67 -4.07 2.28
C THR A 182 -13.30 -4.47 0.84
N ASP A 183 -13.43 -3.57 -0.11
CA ASP A 183 -13.08 -3.83 -1.52
C ASP A 183 -11.57 -4.09 -1.67
N GLN A 184 -10.74 -3.36 -0.93
CA GLN A 184 -9.29 -3.60 -0.88
C GLN A 184 -8.96 -4.95 -0.24
N VAL A 185 -9.72 -5.37 0.78
CA VAL A 185 -9.54 -6.69 1.42
C VAL A 185 -9.94 -7.82 0.47
N VAL A 186 -11.05 -7.67 -0.25
CA VAL A 186 -11.45 -8.62 -1.32
C VAL A 186 -10.40 -8.71 -2.43
N ALA A 187 -9.72 -7.61 -2.73
CA ALA A 187 -8.67 -7.56 -3.75
C ALA A 187 -7.32 -8.17 -3.30
N ILE A 188 -7.14 -8.46 -2.00
CA ILE A 188 -5.92 -9.13 -1.51
C ILE A 188 -5.83 -10.51 -2.16
N THR A 189 -4.72 -10.82 -2.79
CA THR A 189 -4.53 -12.12 -3.45
C THR A 189 -4.27 -13.23 -2.43
N SER A 190 -4.54 -14.47 -2.82
CA SER A 190 -4.32 -15.68 -2.01
C SER A 190 -2.89 -15.77 -1.44
N VAL A 191 -1.89 -15.35 -2.21
CA VAL A 191 -0.48 -15.29 -1.75
C VAL A 191 -0.29 -14.21 -0.69
N GLN A 192 -0.93 -13.05 -0.86
CA GLN A 192 -0.85 -11.94 0.08
C GLN A 192 -1.57 -12.24 1.40
N VAL A 193 -2.72 -12.94 1.36
CA VAL A 193 -3.45 -13.36 2.57
C VAL A 193 -2.56 -14.20 3.48
N THR A 194 -1.80 -15.13 2.94
CA THR A 194 -0.86 -15.97 3.71
C THR A 194 0.32 -15.20 4.28
N ALA A 195 0.61 -14.01 3.73
CA ALA A 195 1.67 -13.12 4.22
C ALA A 195 1.23 -12.18 5.34
N LEU A 196 -0.06 -12.01 5.58
CA LEU A 196 -0.55 -11.22 6.71
C LEU A 196 0.04 -11.75 8.03
N THR A 197 0.46 -10.87 8.89
CA THR A 197 0.90 -11.23 10.23
C THR A 197 -0.30 -11.53 11.14
N THR A 198 -0.12 -12.31 12.19
CA THR A 198 -1.15 -12.56 13.20
C THR A 198 -1.68 -11.26 13.83
N ALA A 199 -0.80 -10.28 14.04
CA ALA A 199 -1.16 -8.97 14.56
C ALA A 199 -2.06 -8.18 13.59
N GLN A 200 -1.78 -8.26 12.29
CA GLN A 200 -2.61 -7.64 11.26
C GLN A 200 -3.99 -8.31 11.19
N VAL A 201 -4.04 -9.65 11.18
CA VAL A 201 -5.31 -10.40 11.17
C VAL A 201 -6.15 -10.06 12.42
N ALA A 202 -5.53 -10.02 13.60
CA ALA A 202 -6.22 -9.61 14.83
C ALA A 202 -6.67 -8.13 14.82
N ALA A 203 -6.07 -7.29 13.97
CA ALA A 203 -6.41 -5.87 13.86
C ALA A 203 -7.50 -5.60 12.82
N LEU A 204 -7.77 -6.52 11.89
CA LEU A 204 -8.85 -6.37 10.93
C LEU A 204 -10.19 -6.12 11.64
N THR A 205 -11.03 -5.31 11.04
CA THR A 205 -12.41 -5.12 11.51
C THR A 205 -13.26 -6.36 11.20
N THR A 206 -14.39 -6.48 11.88
CA THR A 206 -15.37 -7.55 11.61
C THR A 206 -15.85 -7.54 10.16
N ALA A 207 -16.10 -6.35 9.60
CA ALA A 207 -16.48 -6.18 8.20
C ALA A 207 -15.39 -6.68 7.23
N GLN A 208 -14.12 -6.38 7.53
CA GLN A 208 -13.00 -6.83 6.71
C GLN A 208 -12.82 -8.36 6.76
N VAL A 209 -12.95 -8.96 7.94
CA VAL A 209 -12.86 -10.44 8.08
C VAL A 209 -14.01 -11.12 7.35
N GLY A 210 -15.24 -10.61 7.49
CA GLY A 210 -16.40 -11.13 6.77
C GLY A 210 -16.34 -10.93 5.25
N ALA A 211 -15.54 -9.95 4.77
CA ALA A 211 -15.35 -9.66 3.36
C ALA A 211 -14.26 -10.50 2.68
N LEU A 212 -13.40 -11.18 3.46
CA LEU A 212 -12.41 -12.11 2.88
C LEU A 212 -13.12 -13.17 2.04
N GLU A 213 -12.63 -13.38 0.83
CA GLU A 213 -13.18 -14.45 -0.01
C GLU A 213 -12.97 -15.83 0.64
N THR A 214 -13.89 -16.74 0.42
CA THR A 214 -13.91 -18.06 1.06
C THR A 214 -12.62 -18.86 0.79
N ASP A 215 -12.16 -18.82 -0.45
CA ASP A 215 -10.93 -19.49 -0.86
C ASP A 215 -9.69 -18.90 -0.16
N ASP A 216 -9.64 -17.59 -0.02
CA ASP A 216 -8.56 -16.90 0.67
C ASP A 216 -8.61 -17.12 2.18
N PHE A 217 -9.81 -17.16 2.75
CA PHE A 217 -10.00 -17.50 4.16
C PHE A 217 -9.48 -18.91 4.48
N ALA A 218 -9.76 -19.90 3.62
CA ALA A 218 -9.26 -21.26 3.74
C ALA A 218 -7.72 -21.36 3.72
N LEU A 219 -7.04 -20.42 3.05
CA LEU A 219 -5.57 -20.36 2.99
C LEU A 219 -4.91 -19.71 4.20
N LEU A 220 -5.67 -19.11 5.12
CA LEU A 220 -5.11 -18.57 6.34
C LEU A 220 -4.38 -19.66 7.13
N LYS A 221 -3.22 -19.31 7.66
CA LYS A 221 -2.47 -20.23 8.54
C LYS A 221 -3.23 -20.47 9.85
N THR A 222 -3.04 -21.64 10.44
CA THR A 222 -3.62 -21.96 11.76
C THR A 222 -3.30 -20.88 12.81
N THR A 223 -2.09 -20.30 12.78
CA THR A 223 -1.70 -19.20 13.66
C THR A 223 -2.49 -17.90 13.39
N GLN A 224 -2.92 -17.65 12.16
CA GLN A 224 -3.74 -16.52 11.79
C GLN A 224 -5.20 -16.73 12.25
N ILE A 225 -5.75 -17.94 12.08
CA ILE A 225 -7.08 -18.32 12.60
C ILE A 225 -7.10 -18.21 14.13
N ALA A 226 -6.07 -18.72 14.82
CA ALA A 226 -5.97 -18.63 16.28
C ALA A 226 -5.86 -17.17 16.79
N ALA A 227 -5.40 -16.24 15.94
CA ALA A 227 -5.29 -14.81 16.27
C ALA A 227 -6.61 -14.02 16.11
N LEU A 228 -7.63 -14.59 15.47
CA LEU A 228 -8.94 -13.95 15.33
C LEU A 228 -9.55 -13.68 16.71
N LYS A 229 -10.11 -12.50 16.87
CA LYS A 229 -10.91 -12.15 18.07
C LYS A 229 -12.28 -12.80 18.00
N THR A 230 -12.91 -12.99 19.14
CA THR A 230 -14.28 -13.56 19.21
C THR A 230 -15.28 -12.80 18.37
N ALA A 231 -15.23 -11.47 18.34
CA ALA A 231 -16.09 -10.64 17.49
C ALA A 231 -15.84 -10.87 15.99
N GLN A 232 -14.60 -11.15 15.60
CA GLN A 232 -14.24 -11.47 14.22
C GLN A 232 -14.77 -12.87 13.84
N VAL A 233 -14.68 -13.83 14.77
CA VAL A 233 -15.26 -15.18 14.56
C VAL A 233 -16.77 -15.10 14.39
N GLN A 234 -17.48 -14.29 15.19
CA GLN A 234 -18.92 -14.07 15.03
C GLN A 234 -19.30 -13.43 13.68
N ALA A 235 -18.39 -12.68 13.08
CA ALA A 235 -18.62 -12.00 11.81
C ALA A 235 -18.31 -12.86 10.59
N LEU A 236 -17.78 -14.06 10.76
CA LEU A 236 -17.54 -15.00 9.64
C LEU A 236 -18.89 -15.36 8.99
N SER A 237 -18.88 -15.50 7.68
CA SER A 237 -20.02 -16.11 6.97
C SER A 237 -20.07 -17.62 7.24
N THR A 238 -21.23 -18.24 7.02
CA THR A 238 -21.37 -19.70 7.06
C THR A 238 -20.45 -20.37 6.03
N ASP A 239 -20.27 -19.76 4.87
CA ASP A 239 -19.40 -20.30 3.81
C ASP A 239 -17.92 -20.28 4.24
N GLN A 240 -17.49 -19.22 4.94
CA GLN A 240 -16.15 -19.16 5.53
C GLN A 240 -15.95 -20.20 6.63
N VAL A 241 -17.01 -20.50 7.40
CA VAL A 241 -16.97 -21.58 8.42
C VAL A 241 -16.89 -22.96 7.77
N VAL A 242 -17.64 -23.20 6.69
CA VAL A 242 -17.55 -24.45 5.89
C VAL A 242 -16.16 -24.60 5.27
N ALA A 243 -15.53 -23.50 4.87
CA ALA A 243 -14.20 -23.52 4.25
C ALA A 243 -13.03 -23.70 5.25
N LEU A 244 -13.30 -23.74 6.56
CA LEU A 244 -12.26 -24.08 7.53
C LEU A 244 -11.69 -25.46 7.20
N THR A 245 -10.39 -25.59 7.28
CA THR A 245 -9.75 -26.90 7.28
C THR A 245 -9.80 -27.52 8.67
N THR A 246 -9.73 -28.85 8.76
CA THR A 246 -9.70 -29.58 10.04
C THR A 246 -8.58 -29.07 10.96
N ASP A 247 -7.41 -28.74 10.41
CA ASP A 247 -6.30 -28.16 11.17
C ASP A 247 -6.65 -26.77 11.74
N GLN A 248 -7.35 -25.95 10.95
CA GLN A 248 -7.82 -24.63 11.39
C GLN A 248 -8.89 -24.76 12.48
N ALA A 249 -9.88 -25.64 12.30
CA ALA A 249 -10.93 -25.92 13.29
C ALA A 249 -10.34 -26.37 14.62
N GLN A 250 -9.35 -27.27 14.60
CA GLN A 250 -8.63 -27.72 15.78
C GLN A 250 -7.88 -26.63 16.54
N THR A 251 -7.47 -25.56 15.86
CA THR A 251 -6.70 -24.45 16.48
C THR A 251 -7.59 -23.39 17.12
N LEU A 252 -8.90 -23.40 16.88
CA LEU A 252 -9.83 -22.49 17.52
C LEU A 252 -9.70 -22.62 19.05
N SER A 253 -9.61 -21.50 19.74
CA SER A 253 -9.68 -21.50 21.21
C SER A 253 -11.11 -21.79 21.69
N ASN A 254 -11.25 -22.23 22.94
CA ASN A 254 -12.57 -22.41 23.56
C ASN A 254 -13.44 -21.14 23.48
N ALA A 255 -12.81 -19.95 23.65
CA ALA A 255 -13.50 -18.67 23.52
C ALA A 255 -13.99 -18.39 22.10
N GLN A 256 -13.21 -18.79 21.07
CA GLN A 256 -13.60 -18.65 19.67
C GLN A 256 -14.74 -19.61 19.32
N VAL A 257 -14.68 -20.86 19.81
CA VAL A 257 -15.78 -21.84 19.62
C VAL A 257 -17.04 -21.36 20.32
N ALA A 258 -16.96 -20.89 21.56
CA ALA A 258 -18.10 -20.31 22.28
C ALA A 258 -18.67 -19.03 21.61
N ALA A 259 -17.88 -18.36 20.78
CA ALA A 259 -18.30 -17.17 20.07
C ALA A 259 -19.00 -17.46 18.73
N LEU A 260 -18.93 -18.66 18.21
CA LEU A 260 -19.68 -19.03 16.99
C LEU A 260 -21.19 -18.78 17.21
N THR A 261 -21.86 -18.33 16.18
CA THR A 261 -23.33 -18.31 16.17
C THR A 261 -23.90 -19.73 16.01
N THR A 262 -25.18 -19.92 16.35
CA THR A 262 -25.86 -21.20 16.11
C THR A 262 -25.82 -21.60 14.63
N ALA A 263 -25.99 -20.63 13.72
CA ALA A 263 -25.89 -20.88 12.27
C ALA A 263 -24.48 -21.32 11.85
N GLN A 264 -23.44 -20.68 12.41
CA GLN A 264 -22.06 -21.07 12.15
C GLN A 264 -21.73 -22.45 12.75
N THR A 265 -22.27 -22.77 13.93
CA THR A 265 -22.08 -24.11 14.54
C THR A 265 -22.75 -25.20 13.71
N ALA A 266 -23.94 -24.95 13.19
CA ALA A 266 -24.63 -25.86 12.28
C ALA A 266 -23.95 -25.98 10.91
N ALA A 267 -23.20 -24.96 10.48
CA ALA A 267 -22.46 -24.93 9.22
C ALA A 267 -21.09 -25.63 9.29
N LEU A 268 -20.56 -25.91 10.49
CA LEU A 268 -19.30 -26.64 10.62
C LEU A 268 -19.41 -27.98 9.87
N GLU A 269 -18.39 -28.32 9.10
CA GLU A 269 -18.37 -29.65 8.49
C GLU A 269 -18.25 -30.75 9.55
N THR A 270 -18.85 -31.89 9.29
CA THR A 270 -18.81 -33.06 10.20
C THR A 270 -17.37 -33.46 10.52
N THR A 271 -16.49 -33.43 9.54
CA THR A 271 -15.05 -33.67 9.68
C THR A 271 -14.38 -32.70 10.65
N ASP A 272 -14.79 -31.44 10.65
CA ASP A 272 -14.22 -30.40 11.52
C ASP A 272 -14.77 -30.53 12.94
N LEU A 273 -16.04 -30.86 13.08
CA LEU A 273 -16.65 -31.06 14.38
C LEU A 273 -16.02 -32.24 15.14
N VAL A 274 -15.73 -33.33 14.44
CA VAL A 274 -15.13 -34.56 15.03
C VAL A 274 -13.70 -34.33 15.53
N VAL A 275 -12.94 -33.43 14.88
CA VAL A 275 -11.56 -33.11 15.30
C VAL A 275 -11.47 -32.08 16.41
N LEU A 276 -12.60 -31.44 16.78
CA LEU A 276 -12.62 -30.54 17.94
C LEU A 276 -12.25 -31.31 19.21
N LYS A 277 -11.45 -30.66 20.06
CA LYS A 277 -11.09 -31.20 21.37
C LYS A 277 -12.31 -31.22 22.31
N THR A 278 -12.37 -32.16 23.25
CA THR A 278 -13.45 -32.19 24.24
C THR A 278 -13.64 -30.88 24.99
N ALA A 279 -12.54 -30.14 25.27
CA ALA A 279 -12.61 -28.82 25.88
C ALA A 279 -13.26 -27.75 24.97
N GLN A 280 -13.13 -27.89 23.65
CA GLN A 280 -13.79 -27.00 22.68
C GLN A 280 -15.30 -27.34 22.58
N ILE A 281 -15.64 -28.62 22.58
CA ILE A 281 -17.04 -29.08 22.63
C ILE A 281 -17.70 -28.62 23.94
N ALA A 282 -17.04 -28.79 25.09
CA ALA A 282 -17.53 -28.33 26.40
C ALA A 282 -17.70 -26.80 26.49
N ALA A 283 -17.06 -26.05 25.60
CA ALA A 283 -17.19 -24.58 25.54
C ALA A 283 -18.42 -24.13 24.74
N LEU A 284 -19.11 -25.01 24.03
CA LEU A 284 -20.34 -24.69 23.32
C LEU A 284 -21.41 -24.24 24.33
N THR A 285 -22.11 -23.17 24.00
CA THR A 285 -23.30 -22.75 24.76
C THR A 285 -24.45 -23.72 24.55
N THR A 286 -25.44 -23.73 25.44
CA THR A 286 -26.64 -24.56 25.30
C THR A 286 -27.34 -24.35 23.95
N ALA A 287 -27.38 -23.11 23.45
CA ALA A 287 -27.96 -22.81 22.16
C ALA A 287 -27.15 -23.43 20.99
N GLN A 288 -25.82 -23.39 21.09
CA GLN A 288 -24.92 -24.00 20.11
C GLN A 288 -24.97 -25.53 20.19
N ALA A 289 -25.06 -26.13 21.36
CA ALA A 289 -25.17 -27.58 21.53
C ALA A 289 -26.47 -28.14 20.92
N GLY A 290 -27.52 -27.33 20.81
CA GLY A 290 -28.77 -27.70 20.13
C GLY A 290 -28.79 -27.40 18.63
N ALA A 291 -27.75 -26.78 18.08
CA ALA A 291 -27.71 -26.39 16.68
C ALA A 291 -27.19 -27.47 15.69
N PRO A 292 -26.31 -28.42 16.11
CA PRO A 292 -25.79 -29.43 15.19
C PRO A 292 -26.88 -30.25 14.52
N THR A 293 -26.62 -30.60 13.26
CA THR A 293 -27.53 -31.51 12.51
C THR A 293 -27.49 -32.94 13.06
N THR A 294 -28.47 -33.74 12.71
CA THR A 294 -28.50 -35.16 13.09
C THR A 294 -27.23 -35.91 12.63
N GLU A 295 -26.69 -35.57 11.46
CA GLU A 295 -25.47 -36.18 10.92
C GLU A 295 -24.25 -35.77 11.74
N GLN A 296 -24.16 -34.48 12.13
CA GLN A 296 -23.09 -33.96 12.99
C GLN A 296 -23.09 -34.61 14.37
N VAL A 297 -24.28 -34.76 14.98
CA VAL A 297 -24.43 -35.45 16.29
C VAL A 297 -24.05 -36.91 16.18
N ALA A 298 -24.46 -37.60 15.12
CA ALA A 298 -24.12 -39.01 14.89
C ALA A 298 -22.62 -39.26 14.69
N ALA A 299 -21.89 -38.25 14.22
CA ALA A 299 -20.45 -38.34 14.00
C ALA A 299 -19.61 -38.05 15.23
N LEU A 300 -20.18 -37.41 16.28
CA LEU A 300 -19.44 -37.11 17.50
C LEU A 300 -18.93 -38.39 18.17
N THR A 301 -17.72 -38.29 18.72
CA THR A 301 -17.16 -39.40 19.53
C THR A 301 -17.88 -39.48 20.87
N SER A 302 -17.87 -40.68 21.49
CA SER A 302 -18.47 -40.88 22.82
C SER A 302 -17.95 -39.87 23.87
N ALA A 303 -16.65 -39.51 23.80
CA ALA A 303 -16.05 -38.56 24.71
C ALA A 303 -16.61 -37.13 24.47
N GLN A 304 -16.89 -36.74 23.21
CA GLN A 304 -17.49 -35.45 22.88
C GLN A 304 -18.96 -35.38 23.31
N VAL A 305 -19.73 -36.46 23.07
CA VAL A 305 -21.13 -36.52 23.51
C VAL A 305 -21.27 -36.41 25.02
N HIS A 306 -20.34 -36.96 25.81
CA HIS A 306 -20.38 -36.83 27.26
C HIS A 306 -20.07 -35.41 27.76
N THR A 307 -19.54 -34.54 26.91
CA THR A 307 -19.17 -33.17 27.29
C THR A 307 -20.18 -32.11 26.78
N LEU A 308 -21.10 -32.49 25.90
CA LEU A 308 -22.24 -31.66 25.49
C LEU A 308 -23.27 -31.53 26.61
#